data_803c942ca3d71a6fc1d9e4bb599ab8f0
#
_entry.id   803c942ca3d71a6fc1d9e4bb599ab8f0
#
_cell.length_a   1.000
_cell.length_b   1.000
_cell.length_c   1.000
_cell.angle_alpha   90.00
_cell.angle_beta   90.00
_cell.angle_gamma   90.00
#
_symmetry.space_group_name_H-M   'P 1'
#
loop_
_entity.id
_entity.type
_entity.pdbx_description
1 polymer ?
#
loop_
_entity_poly.entity_id
_entity_poly.type
_entity_poly.pdbx_seq_one_letter_code
_entity_poly.pdbx_strand_id
1 'polypeptide(L)'
;GGFFRQTVAATLAISDKAPIDVRSAVQGLLAYPYGCGEQTTSTAYPHVFIDEAAARQFGLKPYTQAQRAEMLEKAIARLAGMQAPNGGFSLWGNLSEYQYWLSAYITHFLTDAREQGFNVPAEMEKRAVEFLLKGLQEGVAGLPSGPVSYNENSVWNDYRYAGSGRFGVLAYGAYVLARQGKAPLATLRQLHESQAASHSGLGLVHLGLALKLMGDDARAKSA
;
A
#
# COMPACT_ATOMS: atom_id res chain seq x y z
N GLY A 1 -41.95 3.13 4.47
CA GLY A 1 -41.51 4.18 3.56
C GLY A 1 -41.65 3.69 2.13
N GLY A 2 -42.25 4.50 1.26
CA GLY A 2 -42.38 4.19 -0.17
C GLY A 2 -41.22 4.80 -0.95
N PHE A 3 -40.77 4.10 -1.96
CA PHE A 3 -39.83 4.64 -2.94
C PHE A 3 -40.62 5.26 -4.10
N PHE A 4 -40.11 6.36 -4.65
CA PHE A 4 -40.68 6.89 -5.89
C PHE A 4 -40.39 5.90 -7.04
N ARG A 5 -41.39 5.69 -7.92
CA ARG A 5 -41.22 4.86 -9.11
C ARG A 5 -40.03 5.42 -9.96
N GLN A 6 -39.19 4.53 -10.46
CA GLN A 6 -38.01 4.85 -11.28
C GLN A 6 -36.81 5.45 -10.54
N THR A 7 -36.83 5.58 -9.22
CA THR A 7 -35.66 6.04 -8.44
C THR A 7 -34.88 4.91 -7.78
N VAL A 8 -35.30 3.66 -7.96
CA VAL A 8 -34.65 2.50 -7.36
C VAL A 8 -33.98 1.68 -8.46
N ALA A 9 -32.68 1.53 -8.37
CA ALA A 9 -31.91 0.54 -9.10
C ALA A 9 -31.40 -0.51 -8.09
N ALA A 10 -31.66 -1.78 -8.36
CA ALA A 10 -31.20 -2.87 -7.51
C ALA A 10 -30.29 -3.80 -8.32
N THR A 11 -29.17 -4.18 -7.74
CA THR A 11 -28.25 -5.18 -8.31
C THR A 11 -28.17 -6.35 -7.36
N LEU A 12 -28.39 -7.57 -7.86
CA LEU A 12 -28.19 -8.81 -7.11
C LEU A 12 -26.88 -9.44 -7.59
N ALA A 13 -25.91 -9.59 -6.67
CA ALA A 13 -24.70 -10.36 -6.91
C ALA A 13 -24.79 -11.68 -6.15
N ILE A 14 -24.59 -12.80 -6.85
CA ILE A 14 -24.53 -14.13 -6.25
C ILE A 14 -23.10 -14.63 -6.36
N SER A 15 -22.46 -14.97 -5.24
CA SER A 15 -21.08 -15.44 -5.18
C SER A 15 -20.94 -16.53 -4.12
N ASP A 16 -20.09 -17.51 -4.39
CA ASP A 16 -19.65 -18.54 -3.44
C ASP A 16 -18.50 -18.06 -2.53
N LYS A 17 -18.04 -16.81 -2.72
CA LYS A 17 -16.99 -16.16 -1.94
C LYS A 17 -17.56 -14.99 -1.14
N ALA A 18 -16.81 -14.52 -0.15
CA ALA A 18 -17.18 -13.33 0.61
C ALA A 18 -17.50 -12.16 -0.35
N PRO A 19 -18.68 -11.54 -0.24
CA PRO A 19 -19.09 -10.50 -1.17
C PRO A 19 -18.24 -9.23 -0.93
N ILE A 20 -17.37 -8.91 -1.87
CA ILE A 20 -16.65 -7.64 -1.90
C ILE A 20 -17.35 -6.79 -2.97
N ASP A 21 -17.91 -5.66 -2.57
CA ASP A 21 -18.46 -4.68 -3.51
C ASP A 21 -17.33 -3.86 -4.13
N VAL A 22 -16.62 -4.49 -5.08
CA VAL A 22 -15.53 -3.88 -5.83
C VAL A 22 -15.99 -2.63 -6.56
N ARG A 23 -17.21 -2.63 -7.10
CA ARG A 23 -17.77 -1.49 -7.85
C ARG A 23 -17.85 -0.24 -6.98
N SER A 24 -18.55 -0.31 -5.84
CA SER A 24 -18.71 0.83 -4.94
C SER A 24 -17.38 1.30 -4.37
N ALA A 25 -16.49 0.38 -4.02
CA ALA A 25 -15.15 0.72 -3.54
C ALA A 25 -14.35 1.50 -4.58
N VAL A 26 -14.29 1.01 -5.83
CA VAL A 26 -13.55 1.69 -6.92
C VAL A 26 -14.22 3.01 -7.30
N GLN A 27 -15.56 3.08 -7.38
CA GLN A 27 -16.27 4.33 -7.64
C GLN A 27 -15.96 5.40 -6.58
N GLY A 28 -15.91 5.01 -5.32
CA GLY A 28 -15.54 5.90 -4.21
C GLY A 28 -14.13 6.45 -4.36
N LEU A 29 -13.16 5.62 -4.73
CA LEU A 29 -11.77 6.04 -4.97
C LEU A 29 -11.67 7.01 -6.16
N LEU A 30 -12.30 6.69 -7.28
CA LEU A 30 -12.23 7.49 -8.51
C LEU A 30 -12.91 8.88 -8.40
N ALA A 31 -13.84 9.03 -7.45
CA ALA A 31 -14.60 10.27 -7.25
C ALA A 31 -13.98 11.21 -6.20
N TYR A 32 -12.88 10.83 -5.55
CA TYR A 32 -12.32 11.57 -4.42
C TYR A 32 -11.53 12.81 -4.88
N PRO A 33 -11.95 14.05 -4.51
CA PRO A 33 -11.42 15.27 -5.14
C PRO A 33 -10.16 15.83 -4.47
N TYR A 34 -9.69 15.26 -3.35
CA TYR A 34 -8.59 15.80 -2.56
C TYR A 34 -7.24 15.19 -2.95
N GLY A 35 -6.16 15.92 -2.64
CA GLY A 35 -4.87 15.67 -3.28
C GLY A 35 -3.70 15.50 -2.33
N CYS A 36 -3.87 14.92 -1.12
CA CYS A 36 -2.70 14.47 -0.35
C CYS A 36 -2.03 13.25 -1.01
N GLY A 37 -0.84 12.88 -0.56
CA GLY A 37 -0.08 11.76 -1.12
C GLY A 37 -0.85 10.44 -1.10
N GLU A 38 -1.55 10.13 0.00
CA GLU A 38 -2.39 8.94 0.12
C GLU A 38 -3.55 8.99 -0.89
N GLN A 39 -4.29 10.09 -0.92
CA GLN A 39 -5.46 10.25 -1.79
C GLN A 39 -5.09 10.22 -3.27
N THR A 40 -3.99 10.89 -3.64
CA THR A 40 -3.45 10.86 -5.01
C THR A 40 -3.14 9.42 -5.43
N THR A 41 -2.51 8.65 -4.56
CA THR A 41 -2.18 7.24 -4.81
C THR A 41 -3.45 6.40 -4.91
N SER A 42 -4.36 6.50 -3.94
CA SER A 42 -5.60 5.71 -3.89
C SER A 42 -6.51 5.96 -5.09
N THR A 43 -6.59 7.21 -5.56
CA THR A 43 -7.35 7.56 -6.77
C THR A 43 -6.71 7.02 -8.04
N ALA A 44 -5.38 7.01 -8.11
CA ALA A 44 -4.64 6.53 -9.28
C ALA A 44 -4.56 4.99 -9.35
N TYR A 45 -4.49 4.30 -8.22
CA TYR A 45 -4.24 2.86 -8.16
C TYR A 45 -5.21 2.01 -9.00
N PRO A 46 -6.52 2.23 -9.02
CA PRO A 46 -7.43 1.46 -9.86
C PRO A 46 -7.05 1.50 -11.34
N HIS A 47 -6.48 2.61 -11.83
CA HIS A 47 -6.06 2.74 -13.23
C HIS A 47 -4.87 1.83 -13.60
N VAL A 48 -4.14 1.31 -12.63
CA VAL A 48 -3.07 0.33 -12.86
C VAL A 48 -3.66 -0.99 -13.37
N PHE A 49 -4.76 -1.46 -12.77
CA PHE A 49 -5.29 -2.81 -13.01
C PHE A 49 -6.61 -2.85 -13.77
N ILE A 50 -7.46 -1.81 -13.64
CA ILE A 50 -8.78 -1.81 -14.24
C ILE A 50 -8.71 -1.30 -15.66
N ASP A 51 -8.58 -2.25 -16.60
CA ASP A 51 -8.65 -1.99 -18.04
C ASP A 51 -10.12 -1.79 -18.50
N GLU A 52 -10.32 -1.59 -19.81
CA GLU A 52 -11.65 -1.38 -20.38
C GLU A 52 -12.57 -2.59 -20.15
N ALA A 53 -12.04 -3.81 -20.23
CA ALA A 53 -12.83 -5.03 -20.08
C ALA A 53 -13.28 -5.20 -18.63
N ALA A 54 -12.36 -5.06 -17.68
CA ALA A 54 -12.66 -5.10 -16.25
C ALA A 54 -13.62 -3.98 -15.86
N ALA A 55 -13.43 -2.76 -16.36
CA ALA A 55 -14.33 -1.64 -16.08
C ALA A 55 -15.77 -1.95 -16.52
N ARG A 56 -15.97 -2.49 -17.73
CA ARG A 56 -17.30 -2.91 -18.23
C ARG A 56 -17.90 -4.02 -17.38
N GLN A 57 -17.10 -5.01 -16.99
CA GLN A 57 -17.53 -6.12 -16.12
C GLN A 57 -18.05 -5.62 -14.76
N PHE A 58 -17.38 -4.64 -14.18
CA PHE A 58 -17.77 -4.04 -12.90
C PHE A 58 -18.82 -2.91 -13.06
N GLY A 59 -19.29 -2.61 -14.27
CA GLY A 59 -20.22 -1.52 -14.54
C GLY A 59 -19.64 -0.13 -14.25
N LEU A 60 -18.32 0.01 -14.38
CA LEU A 60 -17.58 1.26 -14.25
C LEU A 60 -17.44 1.94 -15.62
N LYS A 61 -17.12 3.25 -15.61
CA LYS A 61 -16.73 3.96 -16.83
C LYS A 61 -15.41 3.38 -17.35
N PRO A 62 -15.35 2.88 -18.59
CA PRO A 62 -14.10 2.40 -19.15
C PRO A 62 -13.19 3.58 -19.54
N TYR A 63 -11.89 3.37 -19.35
CA TYR A 63 -10.84 4.28 -19.81
C TYR A 63 -9.89 3.53 -20.74
N THR A 64 -9.53 4.15 -21.83
CA THR A 64 -8.52 3.59 -22.76
C THR A 64 -7.16 3.50 -22.10
N GLN A 65 -6.27 2.68 -22.66
CA GLN A 65 -4.88 2.59 -22.18
C GLN A 65 -4.19 3.97 -22.13
N ALA A 66 -4.40 4.81 -23.16
CA ALA A 66 -3.82 6.15 -23.21
C ALA A 66 -4.38 7.07 -22.09
N GLN A 67 -5.68 7.02 -21.83
CA GLN A 67 -6.30 7.78 -20.75
C GLN A 67 -5.80 7.33 -19.38
N ARG A 68 -5.66 6.03 -19.15
CA ARG A 68 -5.10 5.48 -17.91
C ARG A 68 -3.65 5.94 -17.73
N ALA A 69 -2.83 5.86 -18.78
CA ALA A 69 -1.45 6.32 -18.76
C ALA A 69 -1.36 7.80 -18.37
N GLU A 70 -2.17 8.66 -18.99
CA GLU A 70 -2.22 10.10 -18.69
C GLU A 70 -2.59 10.36 -17.21
N MET A 71 -3.57 9.61 -16.67
CA MET A 71 -3.98 9.75 -15.26
C MET A 71 -2.86 9.33 -14.31
N LEU A 72 -2.19 8.22 -14.62
CA LEU A 72 -1.04 7.73 -13.83
C LEU A 72 0.15 8.68 -13.90
N GLU A 73 0.49 9.22 -15.06
CA GLU A 73 1.56 10.22 -15.22
C GLU A 73 1.29 11.48 -14.39
N LYS A 74 0.07 11.99 -14.39
CA LYS A 74 -0.32 13.15 -13.55
C LYS A 74 -0.19 12.85 -12.05
N ALA A 75 -0.63 11.66 -11.63
CA ALA A 75 -0.52 11.24 -10.24
C ALA A 75 0.95 11.08 -9.82
N ILE A 76 1.77 10.39 -10.63
CA ILE A 76 3.20 10.19 -10.37
C ILE A 76 3.94 11.54 -10.34
N ALA A 77 3.66 12.46 -11.26
CA ALA A 77 4.24 13.80 -11.26
C ALA A 77 3.91 14.57 -9.98
N ARG A 78 2.66 14.46 -9.49
CA ARG A 78 2.27 15.07 -8.23
C ARG A 78 2.99 14.45 -7.04
N LEU A 79 3.08 13.11 -6.98
CA LEU A 79 3.80 12.38 -5.93
C LEU A 79 5.29 12.71 -5.92
N ALA A 80 5.89 12.96 -7.09
CA ALA A 80 7.29 13.39 -7.17
C ALA A 80 7.55 14.70 -6.40
N GLY A 81 6.59 15.64 -6.40
CA GLY A 81 6.65 16.86 -5.58
C GLY A 81 6.49 16.62 -4.07
N MET A 82 6.08 15.43 -3.67
CA MET A 82 5.91 15.03 -2.25
C MET A 82 7.04 14.11 -1.76
N GLN A 83 8.00 13.78 -2.63
CA GLN A 83 9.14 12.94 -2.27
C GLN A 83 10.27 13.78 -1.64
N ALA A 84 10.60 13.48 -0.40
CA ALA A 84 11.71 14.12 0.31
C ALA A 84 13.09 13.71 -0.29
N PRO A 85 14.16 14.49 -0.02
CA PRO A 85 15.50 14.18 -0.51
C PRO A 85 16.01 12.78 -0.09
N ASN A 86 15.57 12.26 1.05
CA ASN A 86 15.89 10.93 1.53
C ASN A 86 15.05 9.80 0.88
N GLY A 87 14.15 10.12 -0.03
CA GLY A 87 13.30 9.17 -0.75
C GLY A 87 11.93 8.89 -0.13
N GLY A 88 11.68 9.28 1.12
CA GLY A 88 10.40 9.15 1.78
C GLY A 88 9.34 10.11 1.22
N PHE A 89 8.06 9.77 1.40
CA PHE A 89 6.94 10.61 0.94
C PHE A 89 6.20 11.27 2.10
N SER A 90 5.79 12.52 1.90
CA SER A 90 4.95 13.29 2.80
C SER A 90 3.50 13.34 2.31
N LEU A 91 2.55 13.58 3.23
CA LEU A 91 1.14 13.71 2.87
C LEU A 91 0.85 14.95 2.03
N TRP A 92 1.47 16.09 2.37
CA TRP A 92 1.11 17.41 1.86
C TRP A 92 2.25 18.18 1.18
N GLY A 93 3.35 17.50 0.88
CA GLY A 93 4.53 18.14 0.28
C GLY A 93 5.45 18.86 1.29
N ASN A 94 5.17 18.77 2.59
CA ASN A 94 6.14 19.13 3.60
C ASN A 94 7.21 18.03 3.71
N LEU A 95 8.34 18.25 3.06
CA LEU A 95 9.37 17.23 2.87
C LEU A 95 10.11 16.84 4.14
N SER A 96 9.87 17.53 5.26
CA SER A 96 10.35 17.15 6.60
C SER A 96 9.42 16.17 7.34
N GLU A 97 8.17 16.03 6.89
CA GLU A 97 7.13 15.20 7.53
C GLU A 97 6.83 13.92 6.73
N TYR A 98 7.85 13.27 6.21
CA TYR A 98 7.71 12.01 5.50
C TYR A 98 7.29 10.87 6.45
N GLN A 99 6.52 9.92 5.93
CA GLN A 99 5.97 8.80 6.69
C GLN A 99 6.32 7.47 6.06
N TYR A 100 6.74 6.50 6.88
CA TYR A 100 7.17 5.19 6.40
C TYR A 100 6.03 4.41 5.74
N TRP A 101 4.85 4.35 6.38
CA TRP A 101 3.70 3.62 5.84
C TRP A 101 3.23 4.18 4.49
N LEU A 102 3.18 5.51 4.37
CA LEU A 102 2.81 6.19 3.14
C LEU A 102 3.85 5.93 2.04
N SER A 103 5.13 5.97 2.41
CA SER A 103 6.23 5.67 1.49
C SER A 103 6.15 4.23 0.99
N ALA A 104 5.81 3.27 1.85
CA ALA A 104 5.58 1.89 1.45
C ALA A 104 4.39 1.78 0.47
N TYR A 105 3.28 2.46 0.76
CA TYR A 105 2.10 2.44 -0.09
C TYR A 105 2.36 3.07 -1.47
N ILE A 106 3.02 4.22 -1.52
CA ILE A 106 3.38 4.85 -2.80
C ILE A 106 4.39 4.00 -3.56
N THR A 107 5.40 3.43 -2.89
CA THR A 107 6.38 2.55 -3.55
C THR A 107 5.70 1.31 -4.13
N HIS A 108 4.74 0.71 -3.43
CA HIS A 108 3.96 -0.41 -3.94
C HIS A 108 3.20 -0.02 -5.21
N PHE A 109 2.52 1.12 -5.20
CA PHE A 109 1.85 1.66 -6.38
C PHE A 109 2.79 1.89 -7.56
N LEU A 110 3.98 2.48 -7.34
CA LEU A 110 4.97 2.70 -8.39
C LEU A 110 5.48 1.37 -8.96
N THR A 111 5.73 0.38 -8.10
CA THR A 111 6.15 -0.97 -8.51
C THR A 111 5.09 -1.62 -9.39
N ASP A 112 3.83 -1.62 -8.95
CA ASP A 112 2.72 -2.21 -9.70
C ASP A 112 2.50 -1.48 -11.04
N ALA A 113 2.56 -0.15 -11.06
CA ALA A 113 2.43 0.64 -12.28
C ALA A 113 3.54 0.27 -13.28
N ARG A 114 4.79 0.17 -12.84
CA ARG A 114 5.92 -0.26 -13.68
C ARG A 114 5.75 -1.69 -14.20
N GLU A 115 5.33 -2.63 -13.34
CA GLU A 115 5.09 -4.02 -13.72
C GLU A 115 3.95 -4.17 -14.75
N GLN A 116 2.96 -3.26 -14.72
CA GLN A 116 1.90 -3.19 -15.70
C GLN A 116 2.28 -2.38 -16.98
N GLY A 117 3.55 -1.99 -17.11
CA GLY A 117 4.10 -1.33 -18.30
C GLY A 117 3.85 0.18 -18.38
N PHE A 118 3.44 0.83 -17.28
CA PHE A 118 3.34 2.27 -17.23
C PHE A 118 4.69 2.94 -16.95
N ASN A 119 4.84 4.18 -17.38
CA ASN A 119 6.06 4.94 -17.22
C ASN A 119 6.21 5.42 -15.76
N VAL A 120 7.21 4.87 -15.07
CA VAL A 120 7.57 5.26 -13.70
C VAL A 120 9.02 5.77 -13.71
N PRO A 121 9.31 6.98 -13.18
CA PRO A 121 10.68 7.49 -13.11
C PRO A 121 11.56 6.58 -12.23
N ALA A 122 12.56 5.95 -12.84
CA ALA A 122 13.40 4.96 -12.17
C ALA A 122 14.10 5.51 -10.92
N GLU A 123 14.55 6.77 -10.95
CA GLU A 123 15.21 7.39 -9.80
C GLU A 123 14.25 7.66 -8.64
N MET A 124 12.98 7.98 -8.93
CA MET A 124 11.94 8.15 -7.92
C MET A 124 11.69 6.83 -7.18
N GLU A 125 11.50 5.72 -7.92
CA GLU A 125 11.29 4.39 -7.35
C GLU A 125 12.52 3.92 -6.58
N LYS A 126 13.72 4.11 -7.13
CA LYS A 126 14.99 3.73 -6.49
C LYS A 126 15.16 4.40 -5.12
N ARG A 127 15.00 5.72 -5.04
CA ARG A 127 15.12 6.45 -3.78
C ARG A 127 14.07 6.02 -2.75
N ALA A 128 12.83 5.75 -3.21
CA ALA A 128 11.78 5.24 -2.34
C ALA A 128 12.14 3.87 -1.75
N VAL A 129 12.69 2.97 -2.55
CA VAL A 129 13.16 1.65 -2.11
C VAL A 129 14.33 1.76 -1.12
N GLU A 130 15.29 2.63 -1.36
CA GLU A 130 16.41 2.88 -0.44
C GLU A 130 15.91 3.41 0.92
N PHE A 131 14.95 4.33 0.89
CA PHE A 131 14.28 4.81 2.11
C PHE A 131 13.59 3.68 2.88
N LEU A 132 12.82 2.84 2.18
CA LEU A 132 12.13 1.70 2.82
C LEU A 132 13.12 0.69 3.40
N LEU A 133 14.19 0.38 2.68
CA LEU A 133 15.20 -0.57 3.13
C LEU A 133 15.87 -0.09 4.43
N LYS A 134 16.30 1.16 4.47
CA LYS A 134 16.89 1.78 5.66
C LYS A 134 15.90 1.78 6.83
N GLY A 135 14.67 2.24 6.61
CA GLY A 135 13.64 2.30 7.64
C GLY A 135 13.22 0.92 8.15
N LEU A 136 13.22 -0.11 7.29
CA LEU A 136 12.96 -1.50 7.70
C LEU A 136 14.05 -2.00 8.65
N GLN A 137 15.32 -1.85 8.29
CA GLN A 137 16.45 -2.30 9.10
C GLN A 137 16.49 -1.60 10.46
N GLU A 138 16.37 -0.28 10.49
CA GLU A 138 16.34 0.51 11.73
C GLU A 138 15.09 0.20 12.58
N GLY A 139 13.95 0.03 11.93
CA GLY A 139 12.68 -0.24 12.59
C GLY A 139 12.64 -1.61 13.25
N VAL A 140 13.12 -2.65 12.57
CA VAL A 140 13.16 -4.03 13.10
C VAL A 140 14.13 -4.14 14.28
N ALA A 141 15.29 -3.52 14.21
CA ALA A 141 16.24 -3.50 15.32
C ALA A 141 15.67 -2.92 16.62
N GLY A 142 14.67 -2.06 16.52
CA GLY A 142 13.98 -1.45 17.67
C GLY A 142 12.68 -2.16 18.09
N LEU A 143 12.31 -3.30 17.51
CA LEU A 143 11.15 -4.06 17.94
C LEU A 143 11.47 -4.91 19.17
N PRO A 144 10.53 -5.02 20.13
CA PRO A 144 10.67 -5.96 21.24
C PRO A 144 10.49 -7.40 20.77
N SER A 145 11.12 -8.36 21.46
CA SER A 145 11.01 -9.79 21.19
C SER A 145 9.71 -10.43 21.71
N GLY A 146 8.86 -9.68 22.40
CA GLY A 146 7.63 -10.18 23.03
C GLY A 146 6.40 -9.31 22.75
N PRO A 147 5.24 -9.72 23.29
CA PRO A 147 4.00 -8.95 23.12
C PRO A 147 4.16 -7.50 23.60
N VAL A 148 3.70 -6.57 22.80
CA VAL A 148 3.65 -5.15 23.14
C VAL A 148 2.29 -4.81 23.72
N SER A 149 2.27 -4.18 24.89
CA SER A 149 1.03 -3.66 25.45
C SER A 149 0.47 -2.56 24.54
N TYR A 150 -0.82 -2.68 24.19
CA TYR A 150 -1.52 -1.65 23.44
C TYR A 150 -1.62 -0.39 24.30
N ASN A 151 -1.03 0.70 23.83
CA ASN A 151 -1.17 2.01 24.44
C ASN A 151 -1.69 3.00 23.38
N GLU A 152 -2.95 3.37 23.49
CA GLU A 152 -3.61 4.29 22.56
C GLU A 152 -2.87 5.63 22.41
N ASN A 153 -2.25 6.10 23.48
CA ASN A 153 -1.49 7.36 23.45
C ASN A 153 -0.18 7.28 22.68
N SER A 154 0.36 6.09 22.42
CA SER A 154 1.59 5.91 21.66
C SER A 154 1.38 5.97 20.15
N VAL A 155 0.15 5.85 19.68
CA VAL A 155 -0.21 5.82 18.25
C VAL A 155 0.15 7.14 17.55
N TRP A 156 0.11 8.25 18.26
CA TRP A 156 0.29 9.60 17.71
C TRP A 156 1.69 10.19 17.88
N ASN A 157 2.55 9.55 18.69
CA ASN A 157 3.84 10.13 19.06
C ASN A 157 5.01 9.74 18.15
N ASP A 158 4.86 8.74 17.26
CA ASP A 158 5.89 8.37 16.29
C ASP A 158 5.29 8.27 14.88
N TYR A 159 5.27 9.37 14.18
CA TYR A 159 4.79 9.47 12.80
C TYR A 159 5.57 8.60 11.81
N ARG A 160 6.74 8.11 12.18
CA ARG A 160 7.57 7.24 11.35
C ARG A 160 7.16 5.78 11.48
N TYR A 161 6.74 5.39 12.68
CA TYR A 161 6.36 4.03 13.01
C TYR A 161 5.12 4.07 13.91
N ALA A 162 3.95 4.04 13.33
CA ALA A 162 2.68 4.16 14.06
C ALA A 162 2.60 3.17 15.24
N GLY A 163 2.87 3.60 16.43
CA GLY A 163 2.69 2.96 17.73
C GLY A 163 2.48 1.42 17.72
N SER A 164 1.31 0.95 18.13
CA SER A 164 0.93 -0.47 18.10
C SER A 164 0.89 -1.08 16.70
N GLY A 165 0.80 -0.26 15.65
CA GLY A 165 0.86 -0.67 14.25
C GLY A 165 2.27 -0.85 13.70
N ARG A 166 3.32 -0.58 14.50
CA ARG A 166 4.72 -0.58 14.05
C ARG A 166 5.13 -1.87 13.34
N PHE A 167 4.80 -3.02 13.92
CA PHE A 167 5.07 -4.32 13.28
C PHE A 167 4.39 -4.40 11.90
N GLY A 168 3.09 -4.09 11.83
CA GLY A 168 2.32 -4.17 10.58
C GLY A 168 2.88 -3.25 9.49
N VAL A 169 3.29 -2.05 9.86
CA VAL A 169 3.89 -1.07 8.94
C VAL A 169 5.24 -1.55 8.41
N LEU A 170 6.09 -2.11 9.27
CA LEU A 170 7.37 -2.69 8.88
C LEU A 170 7.19 -3.95 8.01
N ALA A 171 6.24 -4.82 8.36
CA ALA A 171 5.91 -6.01 7.58
C ALA A 171 5.39 -5.66 6.18
N TYR A 172 4.58 -4.60 6.06
CA TYR A 172 4.14 -4.10 4.76
C TYR A 172 5.31 -3.57 3.92
N GLY A 173 6.18 -2.74 4.50
CA GLY A 173 7.40 -2.28 3.81
C GLY A 173 8.32 -3.43 3.40
N ALA A 174 8.45 -4.46 4.24
CA ALA A 174 9.19 -5.67 3.93
C ALA A 174 8.60 -6.43 2.74
N TYR A 175 7.27 -6.55 2.68
CA TYR A 175 6.57 -7.14 1.53
C TYR A 175 6.83 -6.37 0.24
N VAL A 176 6.71 -5.04 0.27
CA VAL A 176 6.98 -4.18 -0.90
C VAL A 176 8.42 -4.34 -1.40
N LEU A 177 9.38 -4.39 -0.49
CA LEU A 177 10.79 -4.65 -0.82
C LEU A 177 11.00 -6.06 -1.39
N ALA A 178 10.32 -7.08 -0.82
CA ALA A 178 10.42 -8.47 -1.26
C ALA A 178 9.84 -8.65 -2.68
N ARG A 179 8.79 -7.91 -3.06
CA ARG A 179 8.25 -7.86 -4.42
C ARG A 179 9.32 -7.51 -5.46
N GLN A 180 10.31 -6.71 -5.08
CA GLN A 180 11.45 -6.33 -5.91
C GLN A 180 12.72 -7.17 -5.65
N GLY A 181 12.63 -8.22 -4.84
CA GLY A 181 13.79 -9.03 -4.46
C GLY A 181 14.81 -8.30 -3.57
N LYS A 182 14.41 -7.20 -2.92
CA LYS A 182 15.32 -6.31 -2.17
C LYS A 182 15.19 -6.37 -0.66
N ALA A 183 14.28 -7.19 -0.12
CA ALA A 183 14.15 -7.37 1.32
C ALA A 183 15.31 -8.24 1.86
N PRO A 184 16.13 -7.76 2.82
CA PRO A 184 17.21 -8.58 3.37
C PRO A 184 16.64 -9.74 4.20
N LEU A 185 17.00 -10.98 3.86
CA LEU A 185 16.46 -12.17 4.51
C LEU A 185 16.77 -12.20 6.02
N ALA A 186 17.95 -11.72 6.44
CA ALA A 186 18.29 -11.60 7.87
C ALA A 186 17.31 -10.69 8.62
N THR A 187 16.95 -9.55 8.02
CA THR A 187 15.98 -8.60 8.61
C THR A 187 14.57 -9.20 8.66
N LEU A 188 14.16 -9.95 7.61
CA LEU A 188 12.87 -10.65 7.63
C LEU A 188 12.79 -11.71 8.73
N ARG A 189 13.88 -12.45 8.97
CA ARG A 189 13.96 -13.44 10.05
C ARG A 189 13.88 -12.78 11.43
N GLN A 190 14.57 -11.65 11.62
CA GLN A 190 14.48 -10.86 12.84
C GLN A 190 13.06 -10.32 13.05
N LEU A 191 12.40 -9.84 11.99
CA LEU A 191 11.00 -9.42 12.06
C LEU A 191 10.07 -10.60 12.43
N HIS A 192 10.33 -11.80 11.91
CA HIS A 192 9.60 -13.00 12.27
C HIS A 192 9.77 -13.38 13.76
N GLU A 193 10.96 -13.22 14.33
CA GLU A 193 11.19 -13.41 15.77
C GLU A 193 10.37 -12.44 16.64
N SER A 194 10.03 -11.28 16.10
CA SER A 194 9.22 -10.26 16.75
C SER A 194 7.71 -10.37 16.42
N GLN A 195 7.24 -11.46 15.80
CA GLN A 195 5.84 -11.60 15.34
C GLN A 195 4.81 -11.50 16.48
N ALA A 196 5.18 -11.84 17.72
CA ALA A 196 4.35 -11.65 18.91
C ALA A 196 4.00 -10.18 19.20
N ALA A 197 4.73 -9.23 18.63
CA ALA A 197 4.43 -7.79 18.68
C ALA A 197 3.32 -7.39 17.70
N SER A 198 2.86 -8.29 16.81
CA SER A 198 1.80 -8.00 15.85
C SER A 198 0.44 -7.90 16.53
N HIS A 199 -0.28 -6.81 16.26
CA HIS A 199 -1.68 -6.64 16.64
C HIS A 199 -2.64 -6.87 15.46
N SER A 200 -2.12 -7.24 14.29
CA SER A 200 -2.90 -7.37 13.05
C SER A 200 -2.50 -8.61 12.28
N GLY A 201 -3.49 -9.46 11.94
CA GLY A 201 -3.29 -10.57 11.03
C GLY A 201 -2.76 -10.14 9.65
N LEU A 202 -3.09 -8.92 9.20
CA LEU A 202 -2.58 -8.40 7.93
C LEU A 202 -1.04 -8.20 7.97
N GLY A 203 -0.49 -7.77 9.11
CA GLY A 203 0.96 -7.68 9.29
C GLY A 203 1.65 -9.03 9.16
N LEU A 204 1.05 -10.08 9.74
CA LEU A 204 1.57 -11.46 9.62
C LEU A 204 1.47 -11.97 8.17
N VAL A 205 0.38 -11.69 7.48
CA VAL A 205 0.23 -12.04 6.04
C VAL A 205 1.32 -11.36 5.20
N HIS A 206 1.59 -10.06 5.41
CA HIS A 206 2.65 -9.36 4.69
C HIS A 206 4.03 -9.96 4.98
N LEU A 207 4.31 -10.29 6.25
CA LEU A 207 5.57 -10.95 6.61
C LEU A 207 5.70 -12.32 5.95
N GLY A 208 4.65 -13.15 6.01
CA GLY A 208 4.63 -14.46 5.38
C GLY A 208 4.87 -14.39 3.87
N LEU A 209 4.21 -13.45 3.20
CA LEU A 209 4.44 -13.20 1.77
C LEU A 209 5.87 -12.73 1.47
N ALA A 210 6.42 -11.82 2.28
CA ALA A 210 7.80 -11.36 2.13
C ALA A 210 8.80 -12.50 2.28
N LEU A 211 8.66 -13.32 3.32
CA LEU A 211 9.50 -14.50 3.57
C LEU A 211 9.42 -15.50 2.41
N LYS A 212 8.22 -15.77 1.90
CA LYS A 212 8.02 -16.67 0.76
C LYS A 212 8.70 -16.14 -0.51
N LEU A 213 8.52 -14.87 -0.82
CA LEU A 213 9.14 -14.24 -1.98
C LEU A 213 10.68 -14.27 -1.91
N MET A 214 11.23 -14.23 -0.70
CA MET A 214 12.67 -14.26 -0.46
C MET A 214 13.21 -15.69 -0.20
N GLY A 215 12.37 -16.74 -0.36
CA GLY A 215 12.77 -18.15 -0.34
C GLY A 215 12.84 -18.79 1.05
N ASP A 216 12.29 -18.19 2.10
CA ASP A 216 12.18 -18.79 3.43
C ASP A 216 10.78 -19.39 3.67
N ASP A 217 10.47 -20.47 2.95
CA ASP A 217 9.16 -21.13 2.98
C ASP A 217 8.78 -21.66 4.38
N ALA A 218 9.77 -22.06 5.16
CA ALA A 218 9.52 -22.59 6.50
C ALA A 218 8.93 -21.53 7.43
N ARG A 219 9.56 -20.33 7.46
CA ARG A 219 9.05 -19.20 8.26
C ARG A 219 7.81 -18.57 7.66
N ALA A 220 7.68 -18.57 6.34
CA ALA A 220 6.49 -18.06 5.66
C ALA A 220 5.20 -18.79 6.07
N LYS A 221 5.29 -20.11 6.39
CA LYS A 221 4.15 -20.91 6.84
C LYS A 221 3.82 -20.74 8.32
N SER A 222 4.75 -20.26 9.11
CA SER A 222 4.58 -20.06 10.55
C SER A 222 4.32 -18.60 10.96
N ALA A 223 4.41 -17.69 10.01
CA ALA A 223 3.98 -16.31 10.17
C ALA A 223 2.47 -16.19 9.96
#